data_d8b378face47a5dd2ce1b6fc6e995dec
#
_entry.id   d8b378face47a5dd2ce1b6fc6e995dec
#
_cell.length_a   1.000
_cell.length_b   1.000
_cell.length_c   1.000
_cell.angle_alpha   90.00
_cell.angle_beta   90.00
_cell.angle_gamma   90.00
#
_symmetry.space_group_name_H-M   'P 1'
#
loop_
_entity.id
_entity.type
_entity.pdbx_description
1 polymer ?
#
loop_
_entity_poly.entity_id
_entity_poly.type
_entity_poly.pdbx_seq_one_letter_code
_entity_poly.pdbx_strand_id
1 'polypeptide(L)'
;MKKHIILSVLLCLGFTGSLLAQSIVPDTLLFVFKLHGQTRKYEMSFREKQDSICLYWGIERNLKWQSGSYTMGPKSIEQAVQLSFLQPEDGKHVQLSPEETVYFLSRSAYKQLKEQNTLVYNQTTYSVLDSNERALGYPLIHVKDAVEGCEMWILDNPKLSLVWRMRNNPLGI
;
A
#
# COMPACT_ATOMS: atom_id res chain seq x y z
N MET A 1 46.57 10.57 58.28
CA MET A 1 45.23 10.96 57.71
C MET A 1 45.15 10.47 56.26
N LYS A 2 44.49 9.37 56.05
CA LYS A 2 44.31 8.78 54.67
C LYS A 2 42.92 9.24 54.11
N LYS A 3 42.94 10.01 53.03
CA LYS A 3 41.77 10.44 52.35
C LYS A 3 41.32 9.33 51.39
N HIS A 4 40.15 8.74 51.63
CA HIS A 4 39.49 7.80 50.69
C HIS A 4 38.78 8.60 49.63
N ILE A 5 39.22 8.48 48.38
CA ILE A 5 38.53 8.99 47.21
C ILE A 5 37.56 7.88 46.76
N ILE A 6 36.27 8.12 46.94
CA ILE A 6 35.22 7.22 46.44
C ILE A 6 34.97 7.64 44.98
N LEU A 7 35.41 6.80 44.05
CA LEU A 7 35.12 6.94 42.61
C LEU A 7 33.74 6.33 42.32
N SER A 8 32.74 7.19 42.25
CA SER A 8 31.39 6.77 41.78
C SER A 8 31.42 6.58 40.29
N VAL A 9 31.47 5.33 39.83
CA VAL A 9 31.24 4.97 38.43
C VAL A 9 29.74 4.99 38.19
N LEU A 10 29.26 6.05 37.50
CA LEU A 10 27.88 6.17 37.04
C LEU A 10 27.73 5.29 35.80
N LEU A 11 27.19 4.11 35.98
CA LEU A 11 26.87 3.16 34.89
C LEU A 11 25.66 3.68 34.14
N CYS A 12 25.86 4.45 33.08
CA CYS A 12 24.84 4.82 32.15
C CYS A 12 24.43 3.56 31.32
N LEU A 13 23.44 2.84 31.81
CA LEU A 13 22.75 1.83 31.04
C LEU A 13 21.95 2.55 29.94
N GLY A 14 22.57 2.69 28.76
CA GLY A 14 21.91 3.13 27.58
C GLY A 14 20.84 2.09 27.18
N PHE A 15 19.59 2.38 27.48
CA PHE A 15 18.47 1.69 26.87
C PHE A 15 18.48 2.04 25.37
N THR A 16 19.17 1.23 24.59
CA THR A 16 18.93 1.18 23.13
C THR A 16 17.60 0.49 22.93
N GLY A 17 16.52 1.25 23.10
CA GLY A 17 15.21 0.82 22.64
C GLY A 17 15.30 0.60 21.13
N SER A 18 15.39 -0.67 20.71
CA SER A 18 15.16 -1.04 19.33
C SER A 18 13.75 -0.55 19.00
N LEU A 19 13.64 0.57 18.32
CA LEU A 19 12.44 0.96 17.59
C LEU A 19 12.24 -0.14 16.55
N LEU A 20 11.54 -1.20 16.95
CA LEU A 20 10.93 -2.12 15.99
C LEU A 20 10.10 -1.24 15.10
N ALA A 21 10.53 -1.04 13.86
CA ALA A 21 9.77 -0.36 12.84
C ALA A 21 8.45 -1.12 12.73
N GLN A 22 7.42 -0.57 13.36
CA GLN A 22 6.09 -1.15 13.35
C GLN A 22 5.65 -1.15 11.89
N SER A 23 5.41 -2.35 11.34
CA SER A 23 4.90 -2.49 9.97
C SER A 23 3.67 -1.58 9.85
N ILE A 24 3.73 -0.61 8.94
CA ILE A 24 2.74 0.47 8.84
C ILE A 24 1.40 -0.07 8.30
N VAL A 25 1.44 -1.25 7.73
CA VAL A 25 0.29 -1.99 7.23
C VAL A 25 0.30 -3.36 7.89
N PRO A 26 -0.84 -3.90 8.34
CA PRO A 26 -0.93 -5.27 8.85
C PRO A 26 -0.24 -6.25 7.91
N ASP A 27 0.43 -7.27 8.44
CA ASP A 27 1.15 -8.26 7.63
C ASP A 27 0.26 -8.92 6.57
N THR A 28 -1.04 -9.00 6.84
CA THR A 28 -2.04 -9.53 5.91
C THR A 28 -3.32 -8.71 6.00
N LEU A 29 -3.80 -8.27 4.84
CA LEU A 29 -5.09 -7.61 4.66
C LEU A 29 -6.09 -8.64 4.12
N LEU A 30 -7.26 -8.72 4.73
CA LEU A 30 -8.36 -9.54 4.26
C LEU A 30 -9.43 -8.63 3.64
N PHE A 31 -9.68 -8.80 2.37
CA PHE A 31 -10.79 -8.17 1.66
C PHE A 31 -11.91 -9.18 1.44
N VAL A 32 -13.13 -8.76 1.72
CA VAL A 32 -14.33 -9.55 1.44
C VAL A 32 -15.18 -8.75 0.46
N PHE A 33 -15.39 -9.28 -0.71
CA PHE A 33 -16.19 -8.63 -1.72
C PHE A 33 -17.26 -9.56 -2.29
N LYS A 34 -18.35 -8.96 -2.77
CA LYS A 34 -19.43 -9.68 -3.45
C LYS A 34 -19.33 -9.44 -4.95
N LEU A 35 -19.24 -10.50 -5.71
CA LEU A 35 -19.26 -10.47 -7.16
C LEU A 35 -20.35 -11.42 -7.66
N HIS A 36 -21.32 -10.90 -8.43
CA HIS A 36 -22.45 -11.68 -8.94
C HIS A 36 -23.15 -12.53 -7.87
N GLY A 37 -23.35 -11.94 -6.67
CA GLY A 37 -24.01 -12.63 -5.56
C GLY A 37 -23.13 -13.61 -4.76
N GLN A 38 -21.91 -13.87 -5.19
CA GLN A 38 -20.95 -14.71 -4.46
C GLN A 38 -20.05 -13.88 -3.56
N THR A 39 -19.87 -14.31 -2.33
CA THR A 39 -18.86 -13.74 -1.44
C THR A 39 -17.52 -14.40 -1.73
N ARG A 40 -16.48 -13.58 -1.93
CA ARG A 40 -15.10 -14.04 -2.14
C ARG A 40 -14.21 -13.40 -1.10
N LYS A 41 -13.28 -14.20 -0.59
CA LYS A 41 -12.21 -13.71 0.29
C LYS A 41 -10.95 -13.55 -0.51
N TYR A 42 -10.30 -12.43 -0.30
CA TYR A 42 -9.05 -12.07 -0.96
C TYR A 42 -8.05 -11.62 0.11
N GLU A 43 -6.99 -12.36 0.27
CA GLU A 43 -5.91 -12.04 1.20
C GLU A 43 -4.76 -11.39 0.45
N MET A 44 -4.21 -10.34 1.02
CA MET A 44 -3.05 -9.64 0.48
C MET A 44 -2.03 -9.36 1.56
N SER A 45 -0.75 -9.57 1.27
CA SER A 45 0.34 -9.11 2.11
C SER A 45 1.41 -8.42 1.28
N PHE A 46 1.86 -7.26 1.76
CA PHE A 46 2.94 -6.50 1.15
C PHE A 46 4.22 -6.74 1.92
N ARG A 47 5.28 -7.12 1.22
CA ARG A 47 6.60 -7.34 1.80
C ARG A 47 7.65 -6.55 1.04
N GLU A 48 8.42 -5.77 1.78
CA GLU A 48 9.62 -5.14 1.23
C GLU A 48 10.73 -6.20 1.13
N LYS A 49 11.36 -6.26 -0.02
CA LYS A 49 12.51 -7.13 -0.27
C LYS A 49 13.58 -6.34 -1.02
N GLN A 50 14.63 -5.92 -0.32
CA GLN A 50 15.62 -4.99 -0.85
C GLN A 50 14.92 -3.70 -1.35
N ASP A 51 15.10 -3.35 -2.63
CA ASP A 51 14.50 -2.15 -3.23
C ASP A 51 13.15 -2.43 -3.94
N SER A 52 12.54 -3.58 -3.68
CA SER A 52 11.31 -4.01 -4.33
C SER A 52 10.19 -4.21 -3.31
N ILE A 53 8.94 -4.05 -3.75
CA ILE A 53 7.76 -4.44 -2.99
C ILE A 53 7.14 -5.64 -3.68
N CYS A 54 6.93 -6.71 -2.90
CA CYS A 54 6.24 -7.90 -3.36
C CYS A 54 4.86 -7.98 -2.71
N LEU A 55 3.82 -7.99 -3.51
CA LEU A 55 2.45 -8.32 -3.10
C LEU A 55 2.24 -9.82 -3.27
N TYR A 56 1.97 -10.51 -2.17
CA TYR A 56 1.45 -11.88 -2.17
C TYR A 56 -0.06 -11.82 -2.07
N TRP A 57 -0.75 -12.59 -2.86
CA TRP A 57 -2.20 -12.67 -2.86
C TRP A 57 -2.69 -14.11 -2.74
N GLY A 58 -3.85 -14.27 -2.10
CA GLY A 58 -4.60 -15.52 -2.01
C GLY A 58 -6.09 -15.26 -2.25
N ILE A 59 -6.72 -16.07 -3.07
CA ILE A 59 -8.16 -15.98 -3.37
C ILE A 59 -8.79 -17.35 -3.14
N GLU A 60 -9.90 -17.38 -2.38
CA GLU A 60 -10.73 -18.56 -2.27
C GLU A 60 -11.69 -18.66 -3.47
N ARG A 61 -11.48 -19.69 -4.30
CA ARG A 61 -12.37 -20.03 -5.43
C ARG A 61 -12.75 -21.49 -5.38
N ASN A 62 -14.03 -21.81 -5.45
CA ASN A 62 -14.54 -23.18 -5.42
C ASN A 62 -13.97 -24.01 -4.25
N LEU A 63 -13.96 -23.43 -3.05
CA LEU A 63 -13.41 -24.04 -1.83
C LEU A 63 -11.91 -24.40 -1.89
N LYS A 64 -11.19 -23.82 -2.82
CA LYS A 64 -9.73 -23.93 -2.96
C LYS A 64 -9.08 -22.57 -2.92
N TRP A 65 -7.97 -22.47 -2.21
CA TRP A 65 -7.12 -21.29 -2.25
C TRP A 65 -6.24 -21.33 -3.50
N GLN A 66 -6.29 -20.26 -4.25
CA GLN A 66 -5.36 -19.95 -5.34
C GLN A 66 -4.46 -18.83 -4.86
N SER A 67 -3.19 -18.84 -5.24
CA SER A 67 -2.24 -17.86 -4.76
C SER A 67 -1.18 -17.53 -5.80
N GLY A 68 -0.54 -16.38 -5.61
CA GLY A 68 0.56 -15.92 -6.46
C GLY A 68 1.17 -14.64 -5.92
N SER A 69 1.95 -13.96 -6.76
CA SER A 69 2.54 -12.69 -6.36
C SER A 69 2.78 -11.74 -7.53
N TYR A 70 2.82 -10.44 -7.20
CA TYR A 70 3.26 -9.38 -8.08
C TYR A 70 4.46 -8.69 -7.45
N THR A 71 5.53 -8.51 -8.22
CA THR A 71 6.74 -7.81 -7.76
C THR A 71 6.85 -6.48 -8.48
N MET A 72 6.98 -5.40 -7.72
CA MET A 72 7.24 -4.05 -8.20
C MET A 72 8.67 -3.66 -7.87
N GLY A 73 9.44 -3.37 -8.91
CA GLY A 73 10.85 -2.96 -8.77
C GLY A 73 11.01 -1.49 -8.38
N PRO A 74 12.24 -1.02 -8.14
CA PRO A 74 12.52 0.34 -7.67
C PRO A 74 11.93 1.43 -8.58
N LYS A 75 12.02 1.28 -9.90
CA LYS A 75 11.45 2.23 -10.85
C LYS A 75 9.92 2.30 -10.75
N SER A 76 9.28 1.13 -10.65
CA SER A 76 7.84 1.00 -10.47
C SER A 76 7.37 1.73 -9.21
N ILE A 77 8.04 1.47 -8.08
CA ILE A 77 7.72 2.08 -6.78
C ILE A 77 7.89 3.60 -6.84
N GLU A 78 8.91 4.08 -7.53
CA GLU A 78 9.23 5.51 -7.56
C GLU A 78 8.36 6.29 -8.53
N GLN A 79 8.12 5.78 -9.75
CA GLN A 79 7.61 6.61 -10.85
C GLN A 79 6.52 5.96 -11.72
N ALA A 80 5.93 4.85 -11.30
CA ALA A 80 4.81 4.27 -12.04
C ALA A 80 3.67 5.27 -12.22
N VAL A 81 2.98 5.17 -13.35
CA VAL A 81 1.91 6.09 -13.76
C VAL A 81 0.56 5.37 -13.93
N GLN A 82 0.52 4.08 -13.63
CA GLN A 82 -0.72 3.30 -13.76
C GLN A 82 -0.80 2.16 -12.75
N LEU A 83 -2.04 1.83 -12.37
CA LEU A 83 -2.35 0.61 -11.64
C LEU A 83 -2.48 -0.53 -12.66
N SER A 84 -1.81 -1.64 -12.37
CA SER A 84 -2.02 -2.87 -13.12
C SER A 84 -3.30 -3.56 -12.66
N PHE A 85 -4.07 -4.03 -13.60
CA PHE A 85 -5.33 -4.77 -13.38
C PHE A 85 -5.21 -6.22 -13.84
N LEU A 86 -4.04 -6.80 -13.63
CA LEU A 86 -3.79 -8.19 -13.96
C LEU A 86 -4.76 -9.11 -13.20
N GLN A 87 -5.38 -10.01 -13.94
CA GLN A 87 -6.17 -11.07 -13.30
C GLN A 87 -5.24 -12.05 -12.60
N PRO A 88 -5.51 -12.38 -11.32
CA PRO A 88 -4.73 -13.37 -10.59
C PRO A 88 -4.84 -14.74 -11.24
N GLU A 89 -3.69 -15.34 -11.57
CA GLU A 89 -3.58 -16.71 -12.07
C GLU A 89 -2.85 -17.56 -11.04
N ASP A 90 -3.43 -18.72 -10.68
CA ASP A 90 -2.89 -19.60 -9.65
C ASP A 90 -1.45 -20.05 -9.93
N GLY A 91 -0.60 -19.98 -8.91
CA GLY A 91 0.82 -20.32 -9.00
C GLY A 91 1.70 -19.33 -9.74
N LYS A 92 1.16 -18.21 -10.26
CA LYS A 92 1.96 -17.24 -10.99
C LYS A 92 2.63 -16.18 -10.11
N HIS A 93 3.88 -15.90 -10.46
CA HIS A 93 4.71 -14.85 -9.90
C HIS A 93 5.08 -13.89 -11.04
N VAL A 94 4.52 -12.68 -11.00
CA VAL A 94 4.64 -11.71 -12.09
C VAL A 94 5.52 -10.55 -11.67
N GLN A 95 6.56 -10.24 -12.47
CA GLN A 95 7.29 -8.99 -12.37
C GLN A 95 6.56 -7.93 -13.18
N LEU A 96 6.13 -6.83 -12.52
CA LEU A 96 5.45 -5.73 -13.20
C LEU A 96 6.43 -4.88 -14.01
N SER A 97 5.88 -4.18 -15.01
CA SER A 97 6.63 -3.19 -15.77
C SER A 97 7.00 -1.98 -14.91
N PRO A 98 8.02 -1.19 -15.30
CA PRO A 98 8.39 0.03 -14.56
C PRO A 98 7.28 1.07 -14.45
N GLU A 99 6.30 1.06 -15.36
CA GLU A 99 5.19 1.99 -15.39
C GLU A 99 4.02 1.59 -14.51
N GLU A 100 4.07 0.38 -13.91
CA GLU A 100 2.95 -0.22 -13.22
C GLU A 100 3.21 -0.46 -11.73
N THR A 101 2.20 -0.17 -10.91
CA THR A 101 2.04 -0.68 -9.56
C THR A 101 0.75 -1.48 -9.44
N VAL A 102 0.54 -2.17 -8.35
CA VAL A 102 -0.71 -2.85 -8.04
C VAL A 102 -1.20 -2.45 -6.64
N TYR A 103 -2.43 -1.98 -6.56
CA TYR A 103 -3.11 -1.53 -5.33
C TYR A 103 -2.49 -0.34 -4.58
N PHE A 104 -1.41 0.28 -5.04
CA PHE A 104 -0.87 1.50 -4.44
C PHE A 104 -0.30 2.45 -5.50
N LEU A 105 -0.21 3.74 -5.15
CA LEU A 105 0.38 4.75 -6.02
C LEU A 105 1.91 4.73 -5.89
N SER A 106 2.61 5.06 -6.98
CA SER A 106 4.05 5.35 -6.91
C SER A 106 4.32 6.55 -6.01
N ARG A 107 5.56 6.68 -5.54
CA ARG A 107 5.97 7.81 -4.68
C ARG A 107 5.81 9.16 -5.38
N SER A 108 6.15 9.24 -6.67
CA SER A 108 5.97 10.47 -7.46
C SER A 108 4.49 10.84 -7.62
N ALA A 109 3.62 9.87 -7.90
CA ALA A 109 2.18 10.09 -8.01
C ALA A 109 1.56 10.52 -6.67
N TYR A 110 1.95 9.87 -5.57
CA TYR A 110 1.51 10.29 -4.23
C TYR A 110 2.00 11.70 -3.89
N LYS A 111 3.25 12.05 -4.21
CA LYS A 111 3.79 13.39 -4.02
C LYS A 111 3.00 14.43 -4.81
N GLN A 112 2.74 14.17 -6.10
CA GLN A 112 1.91 15.04 -6.94
C GLN A 112 0.53 15.26 -6.30
N LEU A 113 -0.12 14.19 -5.86
CA LEU A 113 -1.42 14.25 -5.20
C LEU A 113 -1.41 15.17 -3.97
N LYS A 114 -0.37 15.08 -3.14
CA LYS A 114 -0.23 15.90 -1.92
C LYS A 114 0.09 17.37 -2.21
N GLU A 115 0.84 17.67 -3.26
CA GLU A 115 1.30 19.01 -3.59
C GLU A 115 0.30 19.78 -4.46
N GLN A 116 -0.41 19.08 -5.34
CA GLN A 116 -1.26 19.71 -6.35
C GLN A 116 -2.76 19.45 -6.16
N ASN A 117 -3.14 18.60 -5.19
CA ASN A 117 -4.52 18.12 -5.02
C ASN A 117 -5.10 17.47 -6.30
N THR A 118 -4.22 17.00 -7.18
CA THR A 118 -4.57 16.29 -8.41
C THR A 118 -3.64 15.11 -8.60
N LEU A 119 -4.13 14.10 -9.28
CA LEU A 119 -3.42 12.87 -9.60
C LEU A 119 -3.68 12.52 -11.06
N VAL A 120 -2.62 12.29 -11.84
CA VAL A 120 -2.75 11.68 -13.17
C VAL A 120 -2.30 10.23 -13.08
N TYR A 121 -3.23 9.30 -13.24
CA TYR A 121 -2.95 7.87 -13.16
C TYR A 121 -3.84 7.12 -14.16
N ASN A 122 -3.31 6.07 -14.81
CA ASN A 122 -4.01 5.36 -15.88
C ASN A 122 -4.51 6.32 -16.99
N GLN A 123 -3.75 7.36 -17.33
CA GLN A 123 -4.10 8.43 -18.29
C GLN A 123 -5.37 9.22 -17.90
N THR A 124 -5.83 9.08 -16.68
CA THR A 124 -7.01 9.76 -16.14
C THR A 124 -6.59 10.77 -15.09
N THR A 125 -7.21 11.95 -15.12
CA THR A 125 -6.98 13.01 -14.12
C THR A 125 -8.03 12.93 -13.02
N TYR A 126 -7.55 12.76 -11.80
CA TYR A 126 -8.36 12.76 -10.59
C TYR A 126 -8.14 14.05 -9.81
N SER A 127 -9.20 14.58 -9.21
CA SER A 127 -9.14 15.73 -8.29
C SER A 127 -9.51 15.29 -6.88
N VAL A 128 -8.85 15.89 -5.88
CA VAL A 128 -9.15 15.62 -4.46
C VAL A 128 -10.54 16.15 -4.12
N LEU A 129 -11.30 15.33 -3.40
CA LEU A 129 -12.54 15.71 -2.73
C LEU A 129 -12.33 15.75 -1.21
N ASP A 130 -13.08 16.59 -0.53
CA ASP A 130 -13.06 16.63 0.94
C ASP A 130 -13.54 15.29 1.51
N SER A 131 -12.76 14.73 2.41
CA SER A 131 -13.07 13.48 3.09
C SER A 131 -12.51 13.48 4.49
N ASN A 132 -13.32 13.01 5.45
CA ASN A 132 -12.91 12.75 6.84
C ASN A 132 -12.77 11.26 7.12
N GLU A 133 -12.79 10.42 6.08
CA GLU A 133 -12.70 8.98 6.22
C GLU A 133 -11.29 8.54 6.64
N ARG A 134 -11.23 7.44 7.36
CA ARG A 134 -9.97 6.82 7.83
C ARG A 134 -10.02 5.32 7.63
N ALA A 135 -8.84 4.74 7.38
CA ALA A 135 -8.65 3.30 7.37
C ALA A 135 -7.28 2.95 7.98
N LEU A 136 -7.18 1.85 8.70
CA LEU A 136 -5.95 1.40 9.36
C LEU A 136 -5.28 2.48 10.23
N GLY A 137 -6.06 3.40 10.80
CA GLY A 137 -5.53 4.53 11.57
C GLY A 137 -5.04 5.72 10.74
N TYR A 138 -4.99 5.63 9.42
CA TYR A 138 -4.59 6.71 8.51
C TYR A 138 -5.80 7.46 7.95
N PRO A 139 -5.67 8.78 7.65
CA PRO A 139 -6.63 9.48 6.81
C PRO A 139 -6.71 8.82 5.43
N LEU A 140 -7.85 8.96 4.78
CA LEU A 140 -8.02 8.60 3.36
C LEU A 140 -8.09 9.87 2.53
N ILE A 141 -7.29 9.93 1.47
CA ILE A 141 -7.41 10.95 0.43
C ILE A 141 -8.45 10.42 -0.56
N HIS A 142 -9.57 11.11 -0.69
CA HIS A 142 -10.61 10.77 -1.65
C HIS A 142 -10.39 11.55 -2.93
N VAL A 143 -10.32 10.86 -4.05
CA VAL A 143 -10.16 11.46 -5.37
C VAL A 143 -11.22 10.96 -6.34
N LYS A 144 -11.59 11.83 -7.29
CA LYS A 144 -12.57 11.53 -8.31
C LYS A 144 -12.13 12.08 -9.66
N ASP A 145 -12.35 11.30 -10.72
CA ASP A 145 -12.26 11.81 -12.07
C ASP A 145 -13.57 12.47 -12.52
N ALA A 146 -13.46 13.50 -13.38
CA ALA A 146 -14.60 14.29 -13.82
C ALA A 146 -15.32 13.67 -15.05
N VAL A 147 -14.72 12.70 -15.72
CA VAL A 147 -15.21 12.18 -17.00
C VAL A 147 -16.07 10.95 -16.79
N GLU A 148 -15.52 9.93 -16.16
CA GLU A 148 -16.20 8.64 -15.95
C GLU A 148 -16.77 8.50 -14.54
N GLY A 149 -16.39 9.41 -13.64
CA GLY A 149 -16.84 9.41 -12.25
C GLY A 149 -16.21 8.29 -11.42
N CYS A 150 -15.06 7.78 -11.84
CA CYS A 150 -14.29 6.83 -11.04
C CYS A 150 -13.78 7.50 -9.77
N GLU A 151 -13.89 6.84 -8.65
CA GLU A 151 -13.46 7.36 -7.35
C GLU A 151 -12.47 6.39 -6.71
N MET A 152 -11.44 6.95 -6.06
CA MET A 152 -10.49 6.18 -5.26
C MET A 152 -10.34 6.80 -3.86
N TRP A 153 -10.20 5.95 -2.87
CA TRP A 153 -9.81 6.30 -1.50
C TRP A 153 -8.43 5.73 -1.25
N ILE A 154 -7.47 6.60 -1.01
CA ILE A 154 -6.05 6.28 -0.95
C ILE A 154 -5.57 6.54 0.47
N LEU A 155 -4.85 5.59 1.09
CA LEU A 155 -4.23 5.81 2.40
C LEU A 155 -3.23 6.97 2.32
N ASP A 156 -3.41 7.96 3.19
CA ASP A 156 -2.46 9.07 3.35
C ASP A 156 -1.23 8.59 4.12
N ASN A 157 -0.45 7.75 3.43
CA ASN A 157 0.75 7.11 3.95
C ASN A 157 1.85 7.11 2.89
N PRO A 158 2.94 7.90 3.08
CA PRO A 158 4.01 8.05 2.09
C PRO A 158 4.83 6.77 1.86
N LYS A 159 4.80 5.81 2.79
CA LYS A 159 5.50 4.53 2.62
C LYS A 159 4.72 3.55 1.75
N LEU A 160 3.38 3.55 1.89
CA LEU A 160 2.49 2.73 1.10
C LEU A 160 1.14 3.43 0.95
N SER A 161 1.00 4.20 -0.13
CA SER A 161 -0.22 4.92 -0.51
C SER A 161 -1.23 3.95 -1.15
N LEU A 162 -1.73 3.00 -0.33
CA LEU A 162 -2.61 1.93 -0.76
C LEU A 162 -3.95 2.48 -1.26
N VAL A 163 -4.41 2.05 -2.41
CA VAL A 163 -5.77 2.28 -2.89
C VAL A 163 -6.71 1.37 -2.10
N TRP A 164 -7.29 1.94 -1.05
CA TRP A 164 -8.12 1.23 -0.09
C TRP A 164 -9.48 0.80 -0.65
N ARG A 165 -10.05 1.65 -1.49
CA ARG A 165 -11.36 1.44 -2.10
C ARG A 165 -11.43 2.14 -3.46
N MET A 166 -12.11 1.52 -4.41
CA MET A 166 -12.50 2.13 -5.68
C MET A 166 -14.01 2.03 -5.87
N ARG A 167 -14.57 2.99 -6.61
CA ARG A 167 -15.95 3.00 -7.06
C ARG A 167 -15.98 3.41 -8.53
N ASN A 168 -16.96 2.88 -9.27
CA ASN A 168 -17.09 3.14 -10.72
C ASN A 168 -15.79 2.89 -11.47
N ASN A 169 -15.11 1.77 -11.13
CA ASN A 169 -13.89 1.39 -11.84
C ASN A 169 -14.23 1.15 -13.33
N PRO A 170 -13.61 1.87 -14.29
CA PRO A 170 -13.89 1.76 -15.71
C PRO A 170 -13.59 0.37 -16.27
N LEU A 171 -12.79 -0.43 -15.57
CA LEU A 171 -12.46 -1.80 -15.97
C LEU A 171 -13.49 -2.84 -15.52
N GLY A 172 -14.56 -2.43 -14.83
CA GLY A 172 -15.66 -3.31 -14.44
C GLY A 172 -15.30 -4.44 -13.48
N ILE A 173 -14.18 -4.30 -12.73
CA ILE A 173 -13.69 -5.30 -11.79
C ILE A 173 -14.10 -4.93 -10.38
#